data_ce50cbc19d4b3895f94190bbd0a2ed53
#
_entry.id   ce50cbc19d4b3895f94190bbd0a2ed53
#
_cell.length_a   1.000
_cell.length_b   1.000
_cell.length_c   1.000
_cell.angle_alpha   90.00
_cell.angle_beta   90.00
_cell.angle_gamma   90.00
#
_symmetry.space_group_name_H-M   'P 1'
#
loop_
_entity.id
_entity.type
_entity.pdbx_description
1 polymer ?
#
loop_
_entity_poly.entity_id
_entity_poly.type
_entity_poly.pdbx_seq_one_letter_code
_entity_poly.pdbx_strand_id
1 'polypeptide(L)'
;MGELLTPQKSGNRANKLTALSIKSVSEPGKYHDGGGTGLYLRVDQGGAKFWVQRIMVNGKRRELGLGSPPVTTLAHVRETALENKRMVRAGIDPLQAKQEARGIPTFEEATYKVYELNKPTWSNAKHAAQFISTLETYAFPNIGQLKVSDITTSDVMAVLTPFWTVKPE
;
A
#
# COMPACT_ATOMS: atom_id res chain seq x y z
N MET A 1 -19.93 -3.06 -40.29
CA MET A 1 -18.49 -3.34 -40.23
C MET A 1 -17.91 -2.47 -39.14
N GLY A 2 -17.82 -2.99 -37.93
CA GLY A 2 -17.28 -2.28 -36.77
C GLY A 2 -15.79 -2.58 -36.65
N GLU A 3 -14.97 -1.57 -36.77
CA GLU A 3 -13.55 -1.64 -36.63
C GLU A 3 -13.19 -1.87 -35.17
N LEU A 4 -12.67 -3.05 -34.87
CA LEU A 4 -12.11 -3.41 -33.57
C LEU A 4 -10.87 -2.50 -33.31
N LEU A 5 -11.03 -1.54 -32.43
CA LEU A 5 -9.93 -0.71 -31.92
C LEU A 5 -8.95 -1.60 -31.16
N THR A 6 -7.95 -2.10 -31.85
CA THR A 6 -6.76 -2.72 -31.24
C THR A 6 -6.06 -1.72 -30.33
N PRO A 7 -5.55 -2.14 -29.16
CA PRO A 7 -4.84 -1.22 -28.26
C PRO A 7 -3.53 -0.76 -28.93
N GLN A 8 -3.54 0.44 -29.46
CA GLN A 8 -2.36 1.05 -30.07
C GLN A 8 -1.25 1.21 -29.03
N LYS A 9 -0.05 0.76 -29.37
CA LYS A 9 1.22 1.09 -28.72
C LYS A 9 1.37 2.62 -28.71
N SER A 10 0.97 3.23 -27.61
CA SER A 10 0.92 4.68 -27.51
C SER A 10 2.26 5.22 -27.06
N GLY A 11 2.83 6.07 -27.87
CA GLY A 11 3.92 6.96 -27.47
C GLY A 11 3.59 7.69 -26.17
N ASN A 12 4.62 8.15 -25.47
CA ASN A 12 4.56 8.76 -24.12
C ASN A 12 3.83 10.13 -24.12
N ARG A 13 2.60 10.21 -24.65
CA ARG A 13 1.76 11.41 -24.61
C ARG A 13 1.19 11.58 -23.19
N ALA A 14 1.39 12.77 -22.63
CA ALA A 14 0.73 13.16 -21.38
C ALA A 14 -0.76 13.48 -21.62
N ASN A 15 -1.54 13.41 -20.55
CA ASN A 15 -2.94 13.88 -20.51
C ASN A 15 -3.87 13.18 -21.51
N LYS A 16 -3.75 11.87 -21.65
CA LYS A 16 -4.61 11.07 -22.54
C LYS A 16 -6.05 10.94 -22.04
N LEU A 17 -6.23 10.93 -20.72
CA LEU A 17 -7.55 10.90 -20.11
C LEU A 17 -8.17 12.28 -20.10
N THR A 18 -9.47 12.33 -20.39
CA THR A 18 -10.28 13.53 -20.30
C THR A 18 -11.51 13.27 -19.43
N ALA A 19 -12.16 14.31 -18.93
CA ALA A 19 -13.39 14.16 -18.14
C ALA A 19 -14.47 13.39 -18.91
N LEU A 20 -14.54 13.58 -20.23
CA LEU A 20 -15.47 12.85 -21.10
C LEU A 20 -15.10 11.37 -21.21
N SER A 21 -13.83 11.04 -21.48
CA SER A 21 -13.38 9.65 -21.57
C SER A 21 -13.56 8.89 -20.25
N ILE A 22 -13.34 9.54 -19.11
CA ILE A 22 -13.54 8.95 -17.78
C ILE A 22 -15.03 8.59 -17.56
N LYS A 23 -15.95 9.44 -18.03
CA LYS A 23 -17.40 9.16 -17.93
C LYS A 23 -17.81 8.02 -18.85
N SER A 24 -17.35 8.04 -20.12
CA SER A 24 -17.77 7.10 -21.16
C SER A 24 -17.18 5.69 -21.03
N VAL A 25 -15.99 5.57 -20.43
CA VAL A 25 -15.34 4.27 -20.23
C VAL A 25 -16.14 3.42 -19.24
N SER A 26 -16.58 2.24 -19.69
CA SER A 26 -17.31 1.25 -18.87
C SER A 26 -16.70 -0.14 -18.89
N GLU A 27 -15.87 -0.44 -19.89
CA GLU A 27 -15.25 -1.75 -20.00
C GLU A 27 -14.16 -1.96 -18.96
N PRO A 28 -14.08 -3.15 -18.34
CA PRO A 28 -13.01 -3.48 -17.40
C PRO A 28 -11.63 -3.35 -18.03
N GLY A 29 -10.71 -2.64 -17.36
CA GLY A 29 -9.39 -2.42 -17.92
C GLY A 29 -8.57 -1.38 -17.20
N LYS A 30 -7.35 -1.13 -17.73
CA LYS A 30 -6.41 -0.12 -17.26
C LYS A 30 -6.20 0.95 -18.34
N TYR A 31 -6.64 2.16 -18.09
CA TYR A 31 -6.59 3.29 -19.02
C TYR A 31 -5.52 4.28 -18.57
N HIS A 32 -4.38 4.26 -19.23
CA HIS A 32 -3.21 5.05 -18.85
C HIS A 32 -3.33 6.52 -19.28
N ASP A 33 -3.01 7.44 -18.35
CA ASP A 33 -3.02 8.89 -18.64
C ASP A 33 -1.76 9.33 -19.44
N GLY A 34 -0.68 8.56 -19.38
CA GLY A 34 0.59 8.90 -20.03
C GLY A 34 1.45 9.85 -19.19
N GLY A 35 2.34 10.64 -19.86
CA GLY A 35 3.19 11.62 -19.18
C GLY A 35 4.25 11.06 -18.24
N GLY A 36 4.43 9.74 -18.20
CA GLY A 36 5.46 9.09 -17.39
C GLY A 36 5.23 9.14 -15.89
N THR A 37 4.04 9.59 -15.40
CA THR A 37 3.70 9.59 -13.97
C THR A 37 3.29 8.22 -13.45
N GLY A 38 2.94 7.29 -14.35
CA GLY A 38 2.41 5.98 -13.99
C GLY A 38 0.93 5.99 -13.61
N LEU A 39 0.23 7.14 -13.78
CA LEU A 39 -1.19 7.29 -13.50
C LEU A 39 -2.05 6.53 -14.51
N TYR A 40 -3.07 5.83 -14.03
CA TYR A 40 -4.11 5.20 -14.85
C TYR A 40 -5.44 5.12 -14.09
N LEU A 41 -6.52 5.07 -14.85
CA LEU A 41 -7.86 4.72 -14.39
C LEU A 41 -8.02 3.20 -14.49
N ARG A 42 -8.36 2.53 -13.41
CA ARG A 42 -8.76 1.13 -13.40
C ARG A 42 -10.27 1.06 -13.35
N VAL A 43 -10.86 0.31 -14.27
CA VAL A 43 -12.28 -0.08 -14.24
C VAL A 43 -12.32 -1.56 -13.90
N ASP A 44 -13.08 -1.94 -12.90
CA ASP A 44 -13.28 -3.34 -12.52
C ASP A 44 -14.44 -3.99 -13.30
N GLN A 45 -14.69 -5.28 -13.06
CA GLN A 45 -15.77 -6.03 -13.72
C GLN A 45 -17.16 -5.51 -13.36
N GLY A 46 -17.34 -4.87 -12.23
CA GLY A 46 -18.58 -4.23 -11.81
C GLY A 46 -18.75 -2.80 -12.31
N GLY A 47 -17.79 -2.28 -13.12
CA GLY A 47 -17.81 -0.91 -13.64
C GLY A 47 -17.33 0.15 -12.65
N ALA A 48 -16.87 -0.23 -11.44
CA ALA A 48 -16.33 0.71 -10.50
C ALA A 48 -14.97 1.23 -10.97
N LYS A 49 -14.74 2.53 -10.77
CA LYS A 49 -13.60 3.28 -11.30
C LYS A 49 -12.68 3.72 -10.19
N PHE A 50 -11.37 3.45 -10.34
CA PHE A 50 -10.35 3.76 -9.34
C PHE A 50 -9.16 4.44 -9.98
N TRP A 51 -8.65 5.49 -9.35
CA TRP A 51 -7.38 6.10 -9.70
C TRP A 51 -6.24 5.31 -9.09
N VAL A 52 -5.30 4.88 -9.91
CA VAL A 52 -4.14 4.11 -9.49
C VAL A 52 -2.89 4.71 -10.12
N GLN A 53 -1.84 4.82 -9.33
CA GLN A 53 -0.50 5.16 -9.80
C GLN A 53 0.42 3.96 -9.66
N ARG A 54 1.09 3.57 -10.74
CA ARG A 54 2.18 2.61 -10.72
C ARG A 54 3.52 3.34 -10.66
N ILE A 55 4.29 3.08 -9.62
CA ILE A 55 5.55 3.77 -9.36
C ILE A 55 6.61 2.77 -8.88
N MET A 56 7.89 3.09 -9.14
CA MET A 56 9.02 2.33 -8.59
C MET A 56 9.47 3.02 -7.29
N VAL A 57 9.52 2.27 -6.19
CA VAL A 57 10.02 2.75 -4.91
C VAL A 57 11.10 1.77 -4.43
N ASN A 58 12.31 2.26 -4.21
CA ASN A 58 13.45 1.45 -3.76
C ASN A 58 13.66 0.17 -4.61
N GLY A 59 13.57 0.32 -5.94
CA GLY A 59 13.73 -0.79 -6.89
C GLY A 59 12.52 -1.74 -7.00
N LYS A 60 11.48 -1.56 -6.18
CA LYS A 60 10.26 -2.39 -6.20
C LYS A 60 9.10 -1.63 -6.86
N ARG A 61 8.35 -2.34 -7.71
CA ARG A 61 7.14 -1.79 -8.32
C ARG A 61 5.98 -1.81 -7.33
N ARG A 62 5.33 -0.65 -7.14
CA ARG A 62 4.16 -0.49 -6.27
C ARG A 62 2.99 0.12 -7.04
N GLU A 63 1.77 -0.18 -6.60
CA GLU A 63 0.54 0.46 -7.06
C GLU A 63 -0.10 1.21 -5.89
N LEU A 64 -0.26 2.53 -6.07
CA LEU A 64 -0.85 3.42 -5.07
C LEU A 64 -2.27 3.78 -5.48
N GLY A 65 -3.25 3.50 -4.63
CA GLY A 65 -4.62 3.99 -4.79
C GLY A 65 -4.70 5.49 -4.51
N LEU A 66 -5.23 6.25 -5.47
CA LEU A 66 -5.37 7.71 -5.36
C LEU A 66 -6.82 8.17 -5.23
N GLY A 67 -7.74 7.25 -4.96
CA GLY A 67 -9.17 7.54 -4.85
C GLY A 67 -9.98 7.10 -6.07
N SER A 68 -11.19 7.64 -6.21
CA SER A 68 -12.12 7.27 -7.28
C SER A 68 -12.89 8.48 -7.82
N PRO A 69 -13.20 8.51 -9.15
CA PRO A 69 -14.15 9.50 -9.67
C PRO A 69 -15.57 9.19 -9.15
N PRO A 70 -16.43 10.20 -8.99
CA PRO A 70 -16.17 11.63 -9.20
C PRO A 70 -15.55 12.33 -7.97
N VAL A 71 -15.41 11.64 -6.83
CA VAL A 71 -14.93 12.22 -5.57
C VAL A 71 -13.53 12.81 -5.73
N THR A 72 -12.65 12.11 -6.43
CA THR A 72 -11.31 12.59 -6.72
C THR A 72 -11.21 12.98 -8.20
N THR A 73 -10.97 14.26 -8.48
CA THR A 73 -10.93 14.80 -9.85
C THR A 73 -9.65 14.39 -10.58
N LEU A 74 -9.69 14.36 -11.92
CA LEU A 74 -8.53 14.09 -12.75
C LEU A 74 -7.36 15.08 -12.51
N ALA A 75 -7.66 16.34 -12.32
CA ALA A 75 -6.65 17.35 -12.02
C ALA A 75 -5.91 17.03 -10.71
N HIS A 76 -6.65 16.74 -9.66
CA HIS A 76 -6.09 16.40 -8.35
C HIS A 76 -5.23 15.14 -8.39
N VAL A 77 -5.65 14.07 -9.08
CA VAL A 77 -4.84 12.84 -9.14
C VAL A 77 -3.57 13.02 -9.97
N ARG A 78 -3.58 13.89 -10.99
CA ARG A 78 -2.37 14.24 -11.74
C ARG A 78 -1.34 14.94 -10.86
N GLU A 79 -1.79 15.90 -10.05
CA GLU A 79 -0.96 16.62 -9.10
C GLU A 79 -0.38 15.66 -8.04
N THR A 80 -1.23 14.84 -7.42
CA THR A 80 -0.81 13.82 -6.45
C THR A 80 0.19 12.82 -7.07
N ALA A 81 -0.06 12.38 -8.30
CA ALA A 81 0.85 11.45 -8.98
C ALA A 81 2.22 12.10 -9.28
N LEU A 82 2.25 13.38 -9.59
CA LEU A 82 3.48 14.13 -9.79
C LEU A 82 4.23 14.31 -8.46
N GLU A 83 3.53 14.64 -7.39
CA GLU A 83 4.11 14.79 -6.06
C GLU A 83 4.72 13.47 -5.54
N ASN A 84 3.98 12.37 -5.63
CA ASN A 84 4.53 11.05 -5.29
C ASN A 84 5.82 10.75 -6.07
N LYS A 85 5.89 11.17 -7.33
CA LYS A 85 7.10 10.98 -8.14
C LYS A 85 8.27 11.85 -7.68
N ARG A 86 7.99 13.08 -7.20
CA ARG A 86 8.99 13.96 -6.56
C ARG A 86 9.50 13.35 -5.28
N MET A 87 8.61 12.83 -4.41
CA MET A 87 8.97 12.16 -3.17
C MET A 87 9.89 10.96 -3.41
N VAL A 88 9.56 10.10 -4.37
CA VAL A 88 10.43 8.95 -4.72
C VAL A 88 11.79 9.39 -5.24
N ARG A 89 11.86 10.46 -6.05
CA ARG A 89 13.16 11.02 -6.48
C ARG A 89 13.99 11.58 -5.33
N ALA A 90 13.33 12.06 -4.28
CA ALA A 90 13.95 12.49 -3.02
C ALA A 90 14.28 11.33 -2.06
N GLY A 91 14.06 10.07 -2.48
CA GLY A 91 14.30 8.89 -1.65
C GLY A 91 13.21 8.60 -0.63
N ILE A 92 12.06 9.30 -0.71
CA ILE A 92 10.93 9.14 0.22
C ILE A 92 9.91 8.18 -0.38
N ASP A 93 9.47 7.18 0.39
CA ASP A 93 8.35 6.30 0.00
C ASP A 93 7.02 7.02 0.25
N PRO A 94 6.22 7.35 -0.80
CA PRO A 94 4.95 8.08 -0.61
C PRO A 94 3.92 7.30 0.21
N LEU A 95 3.97 5.96 0.19
CA LEU A 95 3.07 5.13 0.99
C LEU A 95 3.43 5.23 2.47
N GLN A 96 4.72 5.11 2.78
CA GLN A 96 5.22 5.26 4.15
C GLN A 96 4.91 6.66 4.70
N ALA A 97 5.20 7.72 3.96
CA ALA A 97 4.88 9.10 4.35
C ALA A 97 3.37 9.28 4.63
N LYS A 98 2.51 8.68 3.80
CA LYS A 98 1.06 8.72 3.99
C LYS A 98 0.61 7.93 5.24
N GLN A 99 1.26 6.83 5.54
CA GLN A 99 1.00 6.02 6.74
C GLN A 99 1.46 6.72 8.00
N GLU A 100 2.64 7.35 7.96
CA GLU A 100 3.14 8.19 9.05
C GLU A 100 2.20 9.36 9.33
N ALA A 101 1.74 10.05 8.28
CA ALA A 101 0.75 11.11 8.39
C ALA A 101 -0.60 10.64 8.98
N ARG A 102 -0.96 9.36 8.81
CA ARG A 102 -2.16 8.75 9.41
C ARG A 102 -1.94 8.27 10.85
N GLY A 103 -0.74 8.37 11.37
CA GLY A 103 -0.40 7.90 12.71
C GLY A 103 -0.47 6.38 12.86
N ILE A 104 -0.33 5.62 11.78
CA ILE A 104 -0.29 4.14 11.84
C ILE A 104 1.05 3.73 12.48
N PRO A 105 1.03 3.10 13.67
CA PRO A 105 2.25 2.73 14.38
C PRO A 105 2.97 1.57 13.70
N THR A 106 4.25 1.40 14.04
CA THR A 106 4.97 0.15 13.76
C THR A 106 4.42 -0.98 14.64
N PHE A 107 4.76 -2.22 14.30
CA PHE A 107 4.39 -3.38 15.12
C PHE A 107 4.94 -3.28 16.54
N GLU A 108 6.19 -2.85 16.68
CA GLU A 108 6.83 -2.62 17.96
C GLU A 108 6.11 -1.53 18.78
N GLU A 109 5.86 -0.35 18.20
CA GLU A 109 5.12 0.73 18.85
C GLU A 109 3.69 0.31 19.27
N ALA A 110 2.99 -0.42 18.39
CA ALA A 110 1.66 -0.94 18.68
C ALA A 110 1.69 -1.98 19.80
N THR A 111 2.69 -2.86 19.80
CA THR A 111 2.87 -3.88 20.83
C THR A 111 3.08 -3.26 22.21
N TYR A 112 3.96 -2.27 22.34
CA TYR A 112 4.15 -1.58 23.61
C TYR A 112 2.92 -0.84 24.07
N LYS A 113 2.18 -0.19 23.17
CA LYS A 113 0.90 0.46 23.51
C LYS A 113 -0.12 -0.56 24.05
N VAL A 114 -0.27 -1.70 23.39
CA VAL A 114 -1.17 -2.78 23.84
C VAL A 114 -0.71 -3.36 25.17
N TYR A 115 0.60 -3.56 25.33
CA TYR A 115 1.19 -4.05 26.58
C TYR A 115 0.87 -3.12 27.75
N GLU A 116 1.15 -1.84 27.65
CA GLU A 116 0.89 -0.87 28.71
C GLU A 116 -0.60 -0.73 29.05
N LEU A 117 -1.48 -0.77 28.05
CA LEU A 117 -2.92 -0.73 28.26
C LEU A 117 -3.45 -1.97 29.00
N ASN A 118 -2.90 -3.14 28.72
CA ASN A 118 -3.41 -4.40 29.29
C ASN A 118 -2.67 -4.85 30.54
N LYS A 119 -1.45 -4.35 30.79
CA LYS A 119 -0.62 -4.69 31.97
C LYS A 119 -1.37 -4.61 33.30
N PRO A 120 -2.23 -3.60 33.56
CA PRO A 120 -3.00 -3.53 34.81
C PRO A 120 -4.07 -4.64 34.97
N THR A 121 -4.52 -5.23 33.84
CA THR A 121 -5.57 -6.26 33.83
C THR A 121 -5.02 -7.67 33.97
N TRP A 122 -3.73 -7.85 33.77
CA TRP A 122 -3.10 -9.17 33.86
C TRP A 122 -2.84 -9.57 35.31
N SER A 123 -3.45 -10.67 35.73
CA SER A 123 -3.35 -11.20 37.08
C SER A 123 -1.94 -11.73 37.43
N ASN A 124 -1.10 -11.97 36.45
CA ASN A 124 0.24 -12.54 36.64
C ASN A 124 1.32 -11.67 35.95
N ALA A 125 2.06 -10.92 36.74
CA ALA A 125 3.14 -10.05 36.27
C ALA A 125 4.25 -10.80 35.51
N LYS A 126 4.53 -12.08 35.88
CA LYS A 126 5.49 -12.93 35.19
C LYS A 126 5.03 -13.25 33.77
N HIS A 127 3.74 -13.49 33.59
CA HIS A 127 3.13 -13.75 32.28
C HIS A 127 3.17 -12.49 31.38
N ALA A 128 2.93 -11.32 31.96
CA ALA A 128 3.04 -10.06 31.26
C ALA A 128 4.47 -9.80 30.75
N ALA A 129 5.46 -10.02 31.61
CA ALA A 129 6.88 -9.89 31.25
C ALA A 129 7.30 -10.90 30.16
N GLN A 130 6.80 -12.13 30.23
CA GLN A 130 7.06 -13.18 29.24
C GLN A 130 6.43 -12.83 27.87
N PHE A 131 5.21 -12.27 27.85
CA PHE A 131 4.58 -11.83 26.61
C PHE A 131 5.46 -10.84 25.83
N ILE A 132 5.91 -9.78 26.49
CA ILE A 132 6.70 -8.76 25.81
C ILE A 132 8.09 -9.29 25.42
N SER A 133 8.79 -10.01 26.30
CA SER A 133 10.12 -10.54 26.01
C SER A 133 10.10 -11.56 24.85
N THR A 134 9.02 -12.32 24.69
CA THR A 134 8.85 -13.23 23.56
C THR A 134 8.76 -12.45 22.24
N LEU A 135 7.99 -11.36 22.21
CA LEU A 135 7.87 -10.54 20.99
C LEU A 135 9.17 -9.79 20.68
N GLU A 136 9.87 -9.27 21.70
CA GLU A 136 11.19 -8.63 21.55
C GLU A 136 12.22 -9.57 20.96
N THR A 137 12.22 -10.82 21.42
CA THR A 137 13.20 -11.81 20.98
C THR A 137 12.93 -12.33 19.57
N TYR A 138 11.69 -12.59 19.24
CA TYR A 138 11.34 -13.37 18.04
C TYR A 138 10.65 -12.59 16.94
N ALA A 139 9.81 -11.63 17.29
CA ALA A 139 9.01 -10.88 16.31
C ALA A 139 9.67 -9.55 15.90
N PHE A 140 10.17 -8.77 16.86
CA PHE A 140 10.71 -7.45 16.57
C PHE A 140 11.89 -7.45 15.59
N PRO A 141 12.84 -8.41 15.63
CA PRO A 141 13.93 -8.43 14.67
C PRO A 141 13.48 -8.57 13.21
N ASN A 142 12.31 -9.18 12.99
CA ASN A 142 11.77 -9.44 11.65
C ASN A 142 10.71 -8.43 11.21
N ILE A 143 9.75 -8.12 12.10
CA ILE A 143 8.57 -7.31 11.76
C ILE A 143 8.39 -6.07 12.63
N GLY A 144 9.23 -5.85 13.64
CA GLY A 144 9.09 -4.76 14.61
C GLY A 144 8.97 -3.38 13.97
N GLN A 145 9.78 -3.12 12.95
CA GLN A 145 9.82 -1.84 12.23
C GLN A 145 8.79 -1.72 11.09
N LEU A 146 8.07 -2.79 10.77
CA LEU A 146 7.00 -2.73 9.79
C LEU A 146 5.78 -2.01 10.38
N LYS A 147 5.13 -1.16 9.60
CA LYS A 147 3.84 -0.59 9.99
C LYS A 147 2.80 -1.71 10.10
N VAL A 148 1.95 -1.67 11.12
CA VAL A 148 0.93 -2.71 11.36
C VAL A 148 0.07 -2.96 10.12
N SER A 149 -0.19 -1.93 9.31
CA SER A 149 -0.94 -2.03 8.05
C SER A 149 -0.20 -2.79 6.93
N ASP A 150 1.10 -2.95 7.02
CA ASP A 150 1.96 -3.51 5.96
C ASP A 150 2.36 -4.95 6.24
N ILE A 151 2.08 -5.44 7.44
CA ILE A 151 2.37 -6.82 7.84
C ILE A 151 1.45 -7.76 7.06
N THR A 152 2.08 -8.68 6.36
CA THR A 152 1.40 -9.71 5.57
C THR A 152 1.44 -11.06 6.29
N THR A 153 0.61 -12.00 5.85
CA THR A 153 0.67 -13.40 6.33
C THR A 153 2.07 -14.01 6.11
N SER A 154 2.75 -13.65 5.03
CA SER A 154 4.11 -14.12 4.74
C SER A 154 5.12 -13.65 5.79
N ASP A 155 5.00 -12.40 6.25
CA ASP A 155 5.88 -11.84 7.28
C ASP A 155 5.66 -12.56 8.62
N VAL A 156 4.41 -12.80 8.99
CA VAL A 156 4.07 -13.58 10.20
C VAL A 156 4.59 -15.01 10.10
N MET A 157 4.42 -15.66 8.94
CA MET A 157 4.94 -17.02 8.73
C MET A 157 6.47 -17.06 8.80
N ALA A 158 7.17 -16.02 8.32
CA ALA A 158 8.63 -15.94 8.45
C ALA A 158 9.10 -15.90 9.91
N VAL A 159 8.33 -15.24 10.79
CA VAL A 159 8.59 -15.27 12.24
C VAL A 159 8.33 -16.64 12.85
N LEU A 160 7.25 -17.33 12.44
CA LEU A 160 6.80 -18.58 13.08
C LEU A 160 7.55 -19.82 12.56
N THR A 161 7.93 -19.86 11.28
CA THR A 161 8.52 -21.03 10.63
C THR A 161 9.74 -21.61 11.37
N PRO A 162 10.68 -20.81 11.90
CA PRO A 162 11.84 -21.35 12.63
C PRO A 162 11.46 -22.18 13.88
N PHE A 163 10.29 -21.87 14.48
CA PHE A 163 9.82 -22.58 15.69
C PHE A 163 9.00 -23.82 15.36
N TRP A 164 8.34 -23.82 14.20
CA TRP A 164 7.50 -24.95 13.78
C TRP A 164 8.31 -26.18 13.37
N THR A 165 9.54 -25.96 12.94
CA THR A 165 10.46 -27.03 12.52
C THR A 165 11.28 -27.62 13.66
N VAL A 166 11.35 -26.93 14.80
CA VAL A 166 11.99 -27.46 16.01
C VAL A 166 10.93 -28.27 16.75
N LYS A 167 11.03 -29.60 16.74
CA LYS A 167 10.16 -30.50 17.52
C LYS A 167 10.21 -30.03 18.99
N PRO A 168 9.07 -29.74 19.63
CA PRO A 168 9.06 -29.60 21.08
C PRO A 168 9.41 -30.98 21.67
N GLU A 169 10.49 -31.06 22.45
CA GLU A 169 10.74 -32.19 23.35
C GLU A 169 9.67 -32.25 24.44
#